data_3cd7df156586e3419cdece0932ebf222
#
_entry.id   3cd7df156586e3419cdece0932ebf222
#
_cell.length_a   1.000
_cell.length_b   1.000
_cell.length_c   1.000
_cell.angle_alpha   90.00
_cell.angle_beta   90.00
_cell.angle_gamma   90.00
#
_symmetry.space_group_name_H-M   'P 1'
#
loop_
_entity.id
_entity.type
_entity.pdbx_description
1 polymer ?
#
loop_
_entity_poly.entity_id
_entity_poly.type
_entity_poly.pdbx_seq_one_letter_code
_entity_poly.pdbx_strand_id
1 'polypeptide(L)'
;MNTIEDALAFISADENAYEYLTRALVEPLTSGVAFIDARHPEPALKPGEILEIVGAGGTGKTELALEIATTAVLPKERRGVRYRGSCAKVIVIDCDGKFDQLRLLRVLNAKISSALRVVPENKREALADEVYEESMSRFTLIRAYGSLDVLKTLTALDAAWSGRGGAAGARFCDARTTHTTSMGDVEGDINIDTDVGGDDAARGTDQAPNQRLVICDNVAAFYWLDRASRKDHGAPFNIQRVFTSEARLFKRLARAHRAAIVVTKTTTGDQRGRGEYRDFLPVEWTDAVTQRILLEPSREDSATYGEYVGIARWDTPRRPGGTFTVSELGMRC
;
A
#
# COMPACT_ATOMS: atom_id res chain seq x y z
N MET A 1 14.34 -6.79 29.31
CA MET A 1 15.55 -7.08 28.52
C MET A 1 16.29 -8.18 29.26
N ASN A 2 16.12 -9.42 28.85
CA ASN A 2 16.65 -10.57 29.59
C ASN A 2 17.77 -11.31 28.85
N THR A 3 18.19 -10.86 27.68
CA THR A 3 19.28 -11.49 26.94
C THR A 3 20.20 -10.43 26.34
N ILE A 4 21.46 -10.82 26.09
CA ILE A 4 22.44 -9.98 25.38
C ILE A 4 21.93 -9.64 23.97
N GLU A 5 21.20 -10.55 23.32
CA GLU A 5 20.60 -10.33 22.01
C GLU A 5 19.55 -9.22 22.02
N ASP A 6 18.71 -9.15 23.07
CA ASP A 6 17.75 -8.03 23.22
C ASP A 6 18.46 -6.70 23.40
N ALA A 7 19.57 -6.68 24.14
CA ALA A 7 20.38 -5.48 24.33
C ALA A 7 21.09 -5.07 23.04
N LEU A 8 21.66 -6.01 22.29
CA LEU A 8 22.29 -5.75 20.99
C LEU A 8 21.26 -5.27 19.95
N ALA A 9 20.05 -5.86 19.93
CA ALA A 9 18.97 -5.42 19.06
C ALA A 9 18.50 -3.99 19.38
N PHE A 10 18.55 -3.61 20.66
CA PHE A 10 18.18 -2.25 21.11
C PHE A 10 19.21 -1.18 20.71
N ILE A 11 20.50 -1.51 20.73
CA ILE A 11 21.58 -0.58 20.40
C ILE A 11 22.05 -0.64 18.95
N SER A 12 21.60 -1.65 18.17
CA SER A 12 21.90 -1.72 16.75
C SER A 12 21.11 -0.65 16.00
N ALA A 13 21.78 0.09 15.14
CA ALA A 13 21.10 1.01 14.25
C ALA A 13 20.23 0.24 13.24
N ASP A 14 19.03 0.73 12.98
CA ASP A 14 18.10 0.11 12.01
C ASP A 14 18.64 0.11 10.56
N GLU A 15 19.50 1.09 10.25
CA GLU A 15 20.20 1.21 8.96
C GLU A 15 21.53 1.97 9.16
N ASN A 16 22.50 1.68 8.33
CA ASN A 16 23.75 2.42 8.30
C ASN A 16 23.65 3.68 7.42
N ALA A 17 24.67 4.57 7.48
CA ALA A 17 24.68 5.83 6.75
C ALA A 17 24.58 5.65 5.21
N TYR A 18 25.20 4.60 4.67
CA TYR A 18 25.13 4.29 3.24
C TYR A 18 23.73 3.83 2.83
N GLU A 19 23.11 2.97 3.61
CA GLU A 19 21.72 2.52 3.40
C GLU A 19 20.76 3.69 3.48
N TYR A 20 20.92 4.57 4.50
CA TYR A 20 20.15 5.80 4.62
C TYR A 20 20.26 6.68 3.41
N LEU A 21 21.50 7.03 2.99
CA LEU A 21 21.74 7.89 1.82
C LEU A 21 21.13 7.27 0.55
N THR A 22 21.35 5.97 0.35
CA THR A 22 20.84 5.28 -0.84
C THR A 22 19.32 5.29 -0.89
N ARG A 23 18.66 5.15 0.26
CA ARG A 23 17.20 5.26 0.39
C ARG A 23 16.71 6.69 0.22
N ALA A 24 17.42 7.65 0.80
CA ALA A 24 17.07 9.07 0.76
C ALA A 24 17.11 9.66 -0.66
N LEU A 25 17.95 9.10 -1.53
CA LEU A 25 18.08 9.52 -2.93
C LEU A 25 16.99 8.90 -3.84
N VAL A 26 16.22 7.92 -3.38
CA VAL A 26 15.10 7.36 -4.18
C VAL A 26 14.00 8.39 -4.30
N GLU A 27 13.51 8.58 -5.52
CA GLU A 27 12.40 9.47 -5.80
C GLU A 27 11.14 9.01 -5.06
N PRO A 28 10.39 9.92 -4.42
CA PRO A 28 9.14 9.56 -3.75
C PRO A 28 8.09 9.13 -4.76
N LEU A 29 7.16 8.29 -4.32
CA LEU A 29 6.00 7.91 -5.10
C LEU A 29 5.00 9.07 -5.16
N THR A 30 4.28 9.16 -6.28
CA THR A 30 3.14 10.07 -6.43
C THR A 30 1.87 9.38 -5.96
N SER A 31 1.09 10.03 -5.11
CA SER A 31 -0.19 9.52 -4.62
C SER A 31 -1.38 9.91 -5.51
N GLY A 32 -1.25 10.97 -6.28
CA GLY A 32 -2.35 11.62 -6.99
C GLY A 32 -3.24 12.49 -6.09
N VAL A 33 -2.86 12.67 -4.82
CA VAL A 33 -3.62 13.37 -3.79
C VAL A 33 -2.83 14.61 -3.34
N ALA A 34 -3.36 15.79 -3.59
CA ALA A 34 -2.61 17.04 -3.43
C ALA A 34 -2.02 17.25 -2.03
N PHE A 35 -2.77 16.95 -0.96
CA PHE A 35 -2.28 17.13 0.42
C PHE A 35 -1.26 16.07 0.85
N ILE A 36 -1.12 14.95 0.11
CA ILE A 36 -0.08 13.93 0.31
C ILE A 36 1.15 14.26 -0.53
N ASP A 37 0.96 14.68 -1.78
CA ASP A 37 2.04 14.99 -2.71
C ASP A 37 2.70 16.34 -2.42
N ALA A 38 2.09 17.17 -1.56
CA ALA A 38 2.67 18.43 -1.12
C ALA A 38 4.01 18.20 -0.39
N ARG A 39 5.08 18.75 -0.96
CA ARG A 39 6.43 18.65 -0.39
C ARG A 39 6.57 19.62 0.78
N HIS A 40 6.23 19.18 1.99
CA HIS A 40 6.36 20.00 3.18
C HIS A 40 6.62 19.19 4.46
N PRO A 41 7.79 19.23 5.05
CA PRO A 41 9.10 19.49 4.49
C PRO A 41 9.60 18.38 3.56
N GLU A 42 9.01 17.16 3.66
CA GLU A 42 9.32 15.98 2.86
C GLU A 42 8.06 15.33 2.30
N PRO A 43 8.13 14.65 1.13
CA PRO A 43 7.01 13.93 0.55
C PRO A 43 6.60 12.74 1.44
N ALA A 44 5.30 12.43 1.46
CA ALA A 44 4.77 11.40 2.37
C ALA A 44 5.04 9.96 1.89
N LEU A 45 5.00 9.71 0.59
CA LEU A 45 5.22 8.37 0.03
C LEU A 45 6.67 8.17 -0.39
N LYS A 46 7.56 8.16 0.60
CA LYS A 46 8.99 7.95 0.37
C LYS A 46 9.39 6.54 0.80
N PRO A 47 10.28 5.87 0.06
CA PRO A 47 10.85 4.60 0.51
C PRO A 47 11.46 4.72 1.91
N GLY A 48 11.11 3.76 2.78
CA GLY A 48 11.52 3.77 4.19
C GLY A 48 10.53 4.43 5.14
N GLU A 49 9.48 5.08 4.63
CA GLU A 49 8.46 5.73 5.44
C GLU A 49 7.20 4.85 5.54
N ILE A 50 6.52 4.97 6.67
CA ILE A 50 5.23 4.32 6.95
C ILE A 50 4.19 5.41 7.17
N LEU A 51 3.29 5.56 6.20
CA LEU A 51 2.14 6.47 6.28
C LEU A 51 0.94 5.74 6.85
N GLU A 52 0.45 6.18 8.00
CA GLU A 52 -0.78 5.68 8.61
C GLU A 52 -1.97 6.61 8.31
N ILE A 53 -3.04 6.04 7.74
CA ILE A 53 -4.31 6.74 7.45
C ILE A 53 -5.35 6.27 8.47
N VAL A 54 -5.78 7.16 9.33
CA VAL A 54 -6.66 6.85 10.47
C VAL A 54 -7.99 7.55 10.32
N GLY A 55 -9.08 6.90 10.71
CA GLY A 55 -10.41 7.53 10.71
C GLY A 55 -11.50 6.54 11.12
N ALA A 56 -12.68 7.05 11.38
CA ALA A 56 -13.87 6.23 11.67
C ALA A 56 -14.28 5.40 10.43
N GLY A 57 -15.22 4.48 10.59
CA GLY A 57 -15.86 3.79 9.47
C GLY A 57 -16.46 4.79 8.48
N GLY A 58 -16.30 4.57 7.17
CA GLY A 58 -16.89 5.42 6.14
C GLY A 58 -16.18 6.77 5.88
N THR A 59 -15.00 7.02 6.46
CA THR A 59 -14.26 8.28 6.24
C THR A 59 -13.37 8.29 4.99
N GLY A 60 -13.50 7.33 4.07
CA GLY A 60 -12.75 7.33 2.81
C GLY A 60 -11.35 6.73 2.87
N LYS A 61 -10.96 6.02 3.95
CA LYS A 61 -9.62 5.40 4.08
C LYS A 61 -9.28 4.45 2.95
N THR A 62 -10.17 3.50 2.66
CA THR A 62 -10.00 2.53 1.56
C THR A 62 -10.00 3.22 0.20
N GLU A 63 -10.83 4.24 0.00
CA GLU A 63 -10.83 5.05 -1.23
C GLU A 63 -9.51 5.81 -1.41
N LEU A 64 -8.95 6.36 -0.33
CA LEU A 64 -7.64 7.00 -0.37
C LEU A 64 -6.53 6.00 -0.68
N ALA A 65 -6.56 4.81 -0.07
CA ALA A 65 -5.62 3.73 -0.37
C ALA A 65 -5.72 3.27 -1.83
N LEU A 66 -6.93 3.19 -2.37
CA LEU A 66 -7.21 2.84 -3.77
C LEU A 66 -6.69 3.92 -4.73
N GLU A 67 -6.89 5.20 -4.39
CA GLU A 67 -6.39 6.34 -5.18
C GLU A 67 -4.85 6.32 -5.27
N ILE A 68 -4.18 6.07 -4.13
CA ILE A 68 -2.73 5.90 -4.05
C ILE A 68 -2.28 4.70 -4.90
N ALA A 69 -2.95 3.54 -4.77
CA ALA A 69 -2.62 2.32 -5.51
C ALA A 69 -2.72 2.54 -7.03
N THR A 70 -3.84 3.12 -7.50
CA THR A 70 -4.07 3.38 -8.93
C THR A 70 -3.06 4.35 -9.52
N THR A 71 -2.68 5.39 -8.77
CA THR A 71 -1.66 6.34 -9.23
C THR A 71 -0.29 5.71 -9.25
N ALA A 72 0.06 4.91 -8.24
CA ALA A 72 1.38 4.29 -8.13
C ALA A 72 1.66 3.28 -9.25
N VAL A 73 0.67 2.51 -9.71
CA VAL A 73 0.85 1.54 -10.81
C VAL A 73 0.97 2.19 -12.18
N LEU A 74 0.40 3.37 -12.38
CA LEU A 74 0.46 4.07 -13.67
C LEU A 74 1.90 4.46 -14.03
N PRO A 75 2.25 4.49 -15.33
CA PRO A 75 3.53 5.04 -15.78
C PRO A 75 3.59 6.56 -15.55
N LYS A 76 4.79 7.11 -15.45
CA LYS A 76 4.97 8.58 -15.48
C LYS A 76 4.54 9.14 -16.84
N GLU A 77 5.07 8.53 -17.88
CA GLU A 77 4.81 8.88 -19.28
C GLU A 77 4.85 7.61 -20.13
N ARG A 78 4.01 7.51 -21.14
CA ARG A 78 4.04 6.44 -22.14
C ARG A 78 3.67 7.00 -23.49
N ARG A 79 4.53 6.78 -24.51
CA ARG A 79 4.37 7.28 -25.87
C ARG A 79 4.04 8.80 -25.96
N GLY A 80 4.72 9.61 -25.13
CA GLY A 80 4.52 11.06 -25.09
C GLY A 80 3.27 11.52 -24.31
N VAL A 81 2.50 10.60 -23.72
CA VAL A 81 1.36 10.93 -22.85
C VAL A 81 1.76 10.81 -21.39
N ARG A 82 1.51 11.85 -20.62
CA ARG A 82 1.81 11.92 -19.20
C ARG A 82 0.66 11.41 -18.35
N TYR A 83 0.88 10.31 -17.62
CA TYR A 83 -0.09 9.72 -16.69
C TYR A 83 0.18 10.15 -15.23
N ARG A 84 1.35 10.72 -14.97
CA ARG A 84 1.78 11.20 -13.64
C ARG A 84 1.84 10.09 -12.58
N GLY A 85 2.03 8.85 -12.97
CA GLY A 85 2.21 7.72 -12.08
C GLY A 85 3.66 7.53 -11.63
N SER A 86 3.93 6.42 -10.95
CA SER A 86 5.26 6.09 -10.42
C SER A 86 5.84 4.81 -10.98
N CYS A 87 5.11 4.06 -11.81
CA CYS A 87 5.54 2.74 -12.33
C CYS A 87 5.86 1.73 -11.22
N ALA A 88 5.25 1.88 -10.03
CA ALA A 88 5.59 1.09 -8.86
C ALA A 88 4.93 -0.28 -8.88
N LYS A 89 5.60 -1.29 -8.32
CA LYS A 89 4.97 -2.56 -7.93
C LYS A 89 4.16 -2.33 -6.66
N VAL A 90 2.85 -2.56 -6.73
CA VAL A 90 1.91 -2.32 -5.65
C VAL A 90 1.36 -3.63 -5.13
N ILE A 91 1.51 -3.86 -3.83
CA ILE A 91 0.94 -5.00 -3.12
C ILE A 91 -0.06 -4.47 -2.10
N VAL A 92 -1.31 -4.89 -2.22
CA VAL A 92 -2.37 -4.57 -1.26
C VAL A 92 -2.68 -5.81 -0.42
N ILE A 93 -2.63 -5.66 0.89
CA ILE A 93 -3.07 -6.66 1.88
C ILE A 93 -4.42 -6.21 2.40
N ASP A 94 -5.49 -6.83 1.92
CA ASP A 94 -6.86 -6.55 2.31
C ASP A 94 -7.24 -7.41 3.52
N CYS A 95 -7.41 -6.78 4.69
CA CYS A 95 -7.65 -7.45 5.96
C CYS A 95 -9.13 -7.45 6.36
N ASP A 96 -9.95 -6.57 5.82
CA ASP A 96 -11.37 -6.48 6.18
C ASP A 96 -12.32 -6.73 4.99
N GLY A 97 -11.78 -7.14 3.85
CA GLY A 97 -12.54 -7.53 2.66
C GLY A 97 -13.20 -6.36 1.92
N LYS A 98 -12.78 -5.13 2.20
CA LYS A 98 -13.41 -3.92 1.64
C LYS A 98 -12.69 -3.35 0.42
N PHE A 99 -11.51 -3.84 0.11
CA PHE A 99 -10.78 -3.37 -1.07
C PHE A 99 -11.40 -3.95 -2.34
N ASP A 100 -12.19 -3.12 -3.03
CA ASP A 100 -12.93 -3.51 -4.24
C ASP A 100 -12.06 -3.36 -5.50
N GLN A 101 -11.75 -4.50 -6.12
CA GLN A 101 -10.99 -4.54 -7.38
C GLN A 101 -11.73 -3.89 -8.54
N LEU A 102 -13.06 -4.06 -8.64
CA LEU A 102 -13.83 -3.43 -9.72
C LEU A 102 -13.82 -1.91 -9.58
N ARG A 103 -13.81 -1.44 -8.33
CA ARG A 103 -13.64 -0.02 -8.04
C ARG A 103 -12.28 0.48 -8.48
N LEU A 104 -11.21 -0.26 -8.18
CA LEU A 104 -9.84 0.05 -8.63
C LEU A 104 -9.78 0.15 -10.15
N LEU A 105 -10.36 -0.81 -10.87
CA LEU A 105 -10.37 -0.83 -12.33
C LEU A 105 -11.10 0.39 -12.92
N ARG A 106 -12.24 0.78 -12.34
CA ARG A 106 -12.98 1.99 -12.78
C ARG A 106 -12.15 3.26 -12.62
N VAL A 107 -11.50 3.44 -11.46
CA VAL A 107 -10.66 4.60 -11.20
C VAL A 107 -9.44 4.62 -12.11
N LEU A 108 -8.79 3.46 -12.31
CA LEU A 108 -7.64 3.31 -13.21
C LEU A 108 -8.03 3.71 -14.64
N ASN A 109 -9.12 3.16 -15.16
CA ASN A 109 -9.62 3.48 -16.50
C ASN A 109 -10.02 4.95 -16.65
N ALA A 110 -10.62 5.56 -15.62
CA ALA A 110 -10.94 6.98 -15.64
C ALA A 110 -9.68 7.86 -15.73
N LYS A 111 -8.61 7.50 -15.01
CA LYS A 111 -7.32 8.21 -15.09
C LYS A 111 -6.67 8.05 -16.45
N ILE A 112 -6.63 6.82 -17.01
CA ILE A 112 -6.08 6.54 -18.33
C ILE A 112 -6.86 7.34 -19.39
N SER A 113 -8.19 7.25 -19.40
CA SER A 113 -9.05 7.96 -20.35
C SER A 113 -8.88 9.48 -20.25
N SER A 114 -8.72 10.00 -19.03
CA SER A 114 -8.48 11.43 -18.82
C SER A 114 -7.14 11.88 -19.42
N ALA A 115 -6.09 11.10 -19.26
CA ALA A 115 -4.77 11.40 -19.83
C ALA A 115 -4.77 11.31 -21.36
N LEU A 116 -5.58 10.41 -21.94
CA LEU A 116 -5.66 10.18 -23.38
C LEU A 116 -6.48 11.21 -24.15
N ARG A 117 -7.10 12.19 -23.47
CA ARG A 117 -7.87 13.25 -24.16
C ARG A 117 -7.07 14.04 -25.18
N VAL A 118 -5.76 14.13 -25.00
CA VAL A 118 -4.83 14.82 -25.91
C VAL A 118 -4.41 13.98 -27.11
N VAL A 119 -4.78 12.68 -27.14
CA VAL A 119 -4.41 11.73 -28.20
C VAL A 119 -5.54 11.66 -29.25
N PRO A 120 -5.23 11.55 -30.56
CA PRO A 120 -6.23 11.30 -31.59
C PRO A 120 -7.08 10.04 -31.29
N GLU A 121 -8.38 10.12 -31.58
CA GLU A 121 -9.36 9.09 -31.19
C GLU A 121 -9.01 7.68 -31.70
N ASN A 122 -8.54 7.59 -32.93
CA ASN A 122 -8.15 6.33 -33.57
C ASN A 122 -6.98 5.58 -32.90
N LYS A 123 -6.26 6.23 -31.95
CA LYS A 123 -5.13 5.62 -31.23
C LYS A 123 -5.41 5.44 -29.73
N ARG A 124 -6.55 5.97 -29.24
CA ARG A 124 -6.84 5.96 -27.80
C ARG A 124 -7.04 4.57 -27.24
N GLU A 125 -7.83 3.75 -27.92
CA GLU A 125 -8.19 2.41 -27.46
C GLU A 125 -6.95 1.53 -27.31
N ALA A 126 -6.16 1.37 -28.35
CA ALA A 126 -4.94 0.57 -28.31
C ALA A 126 -3.91 1.03 -27.25
N LEU A 127 -3.80 2.37 -27.04
CA LEU A 127 -2.91 2.90 -26.02
C LEU A 127 -3.49 2.75 -24.62
N ALA A 128 -4.82 2.81 -24.47
CA ALA A 128 -5.50 2.56 -23.20
C ALA A 128 -5.28 1.12 -22.75
N ASP A 129 -5.47 0.16 -23.64
CA ASP A 129 -5.29 -1.26 -23.36
C ASP A 129 -3.83 -1.57 -22.98
N GLU A 130 -2.87 -1.03 -23.74
CA GLU A 130 -1.44 -1.19 -23.42
C GLU A 130 -1.10 -0.68 -22.03
N VAL A 131 -1.53 0.54 -21.68
CA VAL A 131 -1.25 1.14 -20.37
C VAL A 131 -2.00 0.43 -19.25
N TYR A 132 -3.21 -0.03 -19.51
CA TYR A 132 -4.00 -0.81 -18.57
C TYR A 132 -3.32 -2.13 -18.22
N GLU A 133 -2.96 -2.93 -19.23
CA GLU A 133 -2.30 -4.24 -19.02
C GLU A 133 -0.96 -4.06 -18.29
N GLU A 134 -0.16 -3.09 -18.72
CA GLU A 134 1.12 -2.79 -18.09
C GLU A 134 0.93 -2.35 -16.62
N SER A 135 -0.06 -1.52 -16.31
CA SER A 135 -0.35 -1.07 -14.95
C SER A 135 -0.84 -2.22 -14.07
N MET A 136 -1.75 -3.06 -14.58
CA MET A 136 -2.28 -4.20 -13.84
C MET A 136 -1.24 -5.30 -13.61
N SER A 137 -0.25 -5.46 -14.48
CA SER A 137 0.86 -6.39 -14.25
C SER A 137 1.71 -6.04 -13.01
N ARG A 138 1.65 -4.79 -12.55
CA ARG A 138 2.34 -4.30 -11.35
C ARG A 138 1.50 -4.35 -10.08
N PHE A 139 0.23 -4.74 -10.17
CA PHE A 139 -0.71 -4.76 -9.05
C PHE A 139 -0.93 -6.19 -8.52
N THR A 140 -0.86 -6.37 -7.20
CA THR A 140 -1.16 -7.63 -6.52
C THR A 140 -2.07 -7.37 -5.33
N LEU A 141 -3.19 -8.10 -5.24
CA LEU A 141 -4.08 -8.09 -4.09
C LEU A 141 -4.00 -9.41 -3.33
N ILE A 142 -3.79 -9.33 -2.02
CA ILE A 142 -3.73 -10.47 -1.12
C ILE A 142 -4.80 -10.27 -0.06
N ARG A 143 -5.66 -11.24 0.16
CA ARG A 143 -6.63 -11.22 1.24
C ARG A 143 -6.08 -11.97 2.45
N ALA A 144 -6.11 -11.30 3.60
CA ALA A 144 -5.77 -11.88 4.89
C ALA A 144 -7.08 -12.14 5.69
N TYR A 145 -7.17 -13.30 6.30
CA TYR A 145 -8.35 -13.71 7.08
C TYR A 145 -8.07 -13.76 8.58
N GLY A 146 -6.88 -13.38 8.99
CA GLY A 146 -6.45 -13.30 10.38
C GLY A 146 -5.10 -12.63 10.52
N SER A 147 -4.74 -12.22 11.73
CA SER A 147 -3.45 -11.56 12.00
C SER A 147 -2.24 -12.44 11.64
N LEU A 148 -2.34 -13.75 11.80
CA LEU A 148 -1.29 -14.67 11.39
C LEU A 148 -1.09 -14.70 9.87
N ASP A 149 -2.13 -14.48 9.08
CA ASP A 149 -2.00 -14.41 7.63
C ASP A 149 -1.30 -13.12 7.20
N VAL A 150 -1.55 -12.00 7.91
CA VAL A 150 -0.80 -10.76 7.72
C VAL A 150 0.69 -11.01 8.00
N LEU A 151 1.03 -11.61 9.16
CA LEU A 151 2.41 -11.95 9.51
C LEU A 151 3.08 -12.87 8.48
N LYS A 152 2.38 -13.91 8.02
CA LYS A 152 2.89 -14.83 6.98
C LYS A 152 3.15 -14.08 5.67
N THR A 153 2.22 -13.22 5.27
CA THR A 153 2.36 -12.40 4.05
C THR A 153 3.56 -11.48 4.14
N LEU A 154 3.71 -10.72 5.23
CA LEU A 154 4.85 -9.83 5.42
C LEU A 154 6.18 -10.59 5.47
N THR A 155 6.21 -11.76 6.12
CA THR A 155 7.40 -12.63 6.18
C THR A 155 7.75 -13.18 4.81
N ALA A 156 6.76 -13.60 4.03
CA ALA A 156 6.96 -14.09 2.66
C ALA A 156 7.50 -12.98 1.73
N LEU A 157 6.98 -11.75 1.85
CA LEU A 157 7.49 -10.60 1.12
C LEU A 157 8.96 -10.29 1.49
N ASP A 158 9.29 -10.30 2.79
CA ASP A 158 10.66 -10.10 3.25
C ASP A 158 11.61 -11.16 2.70
N ALA A 159 11.21 -12.43 2.73
CA ALA A 159 11.99 -13.54 2.20
C ALA A 159 12.18 -13.44 0.68
N ALA A 160 11.10 -13.16 -0.06
CA ALA A 160 11.12 -13.01 -1.52
C ALA A 160 12.04 -11.86 -1.96
N TRP A 161 11.93 -10.71 -1.29
CA TRP A 161 12.72 -9.53 -1.63
C TRP A 161 14.17 -9.59 -1.13
N SER A 162 14.47 -10.45 -0.16
CA SER A 162 15.84 -10.75 0.30
C SER A 162 16.56 -11.77 -0.57
N GLY A 163 15.92 -12.33 -1.60
CA GLY A 163 16.47 -13.45 -2.36
C GLY A 163 16.60 -14.77 -1.59
N ARG A 164 16.03 -14.85 -0.38
CA ARG A 164 16.06 -16.05 0.48
C ARG A 164 14.88 -16.98 0.23
N GLY A 165 13.92 -16.55 -0.58
CA GLY A 165 12.77 -17.36 -0.98
C GLY A 165 13.22 -18.39 -1.99
N GLY A 166 13.30 -19.67 -1.60
CA GLY A 166 13.31 -20.76 -2.56
C GLY A 166 12.08 -20.73 -3.46
N ALA A 167 11.85 -21.72 -4.32
CA ALA A 167 10.76 -21.78 -5.32
C ALA A 167 9.36 -21.32 -4.86
N ALA A 168 9.09 -21.36 -3.57
CA ALA A 168 7.85 -20.80 -2.95
C ALA A 168 7.80 -19.27 -2.93
N GLY A 169 8.93 -18.58 -2.82
CA GLY A 169 9.00 -17.11 -2.82
C GLY A 169 8.88 -16.50 -4.22
N ALA A 170 9.37 -17.19 -5.23
CA ALA A 170 9.29 -16.75 -6.62
C ALA A 170 7.84 -16.68 -7.12
N ARG A 171 6.97 -17.59 -6.70
CA ARG A 171 5.54 -17.61 -7.08
C ARG A 171 4.76 -16.41 -6.54
N PHE A 172 5.23 -15.77 -5.47
CA PHE A 172 4.58 -14.64 -4.85
C PHE A 172 4.79 -13.32 -5.63
N CYS A 173 5.87 -13.24 -6.41
CA CYS A 173 6.19 -12.06 -7.23
C CYS A 173 5.63 -12.12 -8.65
N ASP A 174 5.26 -13.30 -9.14
CA ASP A 174 4.84 -13.55 -10.53
C ASP A 174 3.39 -14.06 -10.67
N ALA A 175 2.56 -13.97 -9.63
CA ALA A 175 1.16 -14.36 -9.73
C ALA A 175 0.43 -13.48 -10.75
N ARG A 176 0.46 -13.90 -12.02
CA ARG A 176 -0.50 -13.43 -13.02
C ARG A 176 -1.88 -13.72 -12.50
N THR A 177 -2.72 -12.71 -12.45
CA THR A 177 -4.13 -12.82 -12.10
C THR A 177 -4.81 -13.77 -13.10
N THR A 178 -4.92 -15.04 -12.76
CA THR A 178 -5.78 -15.96 -13.50
C THR A 178 -7.18 -15.83 -12.95
N HIS A 179 -8.04 -15.11 -13.66
CA HIS A 179 -9.47 -15.33 -13.59
C HIS A 179 -9.73 -16.75 -14.08
N THR A 180 -10.08 -17.64 -13.19
CA THR A 180 -10.82 -18.86 -13.58
C THR A 180 -11.71 -19.31 -12.43
N THR A 181 -12.98 -19.08 -12.63
CA THR A 181 -14.06 -19.88 -12.06
C THR A 181 -13.99 -21.26 -12.72
N SER A 182 -13.64 -22.29 -12.00
CA SER A 182 -14.30 -23.61 -12.08
C SER A 182 -13.59 -24.65 -11.21
N MET A 183 -14.39 -25.42 -10.51
CA MET A 183 -14.03 -26.68 -9.86
C MET A 183 -13.41 -27.66 -10.88
N GLY A 184 -12.38 -28.38 -10.46
CA GLY A 184 -11.87 -29.56 -11.17
C GLY A 184 -10.43 -29.84 -10.83
N ASP A 185 -10.20 -30.88 -10.03
CA ASP A 185 -8.90 -31.48 -9.76
C ASP A 185 -8.24 -31.93 -11.05
N VAL A 186 -7.04 -31.45 -11.34
CA VAL A 186 -6.07 -32.17 -12.22
C VAL A 186 -4.66 -31.84 -11.76
N GLU A 187 -3.99 -32.84 -11.20
CA GLU A 187 -2.52 -32.86 -11.09
C GLU A 187 -1.92 -32.85 -12.48
N GLY A 188 -1.01 -31.94 -12.75
CA GLY A 188 -0.26 -31.87 -13.99
C GLY A 188 1.05 -31.14 -13.78
N ASP A 189 2.16 -31.89 -13.81
CA ASP A 189 3.54 -31.37 -13.83
C ASP A 189 3.72 -30.44 -15.02
N ILE A 190 4.10 -29.19 -14.75
CA ILE A 190 4.53 -28.25 -15.78
C ILE A 190 6.03 -28.01 -15.64
N ASN A 191 6.79 -28.60 -16.54
CA ASN A 191 8.18 -28.27 -16.82
C ASN A 191 8.24 -26.81 -17.29
N ILE A 192 9.07 -26.00 -16.63
CA ILE A 192 9.41 -24.66 -17.11
C ILE A 192 10.84 -24.73 -17.67
N ASP A 193 10.93 -24.72 -18.99
CA ASP A 193 12.17 -24.48 -19.69
C ASP A 193 12.65 -23.05 -19.41
N THR A 194 13.86 -22.95 -18.86
CA THR A 194 14.62 -21.71 -18.73
C THR A 194 15.35 -21.46 -20.05
N ASP A 195 14.72 -20.72 -20.95
CA ASP A 195 15.43 -20.19 -22.13
C ASP A 195 15.78 -18.71 -21.85
N VAL A 196 17.07 -18.48 -21.66
CA VAL A 196 17.72 -17.18 -21.56
C VAL A 196 18.36 -16.86 -22.87
N GLY A 197 17.77 -15.98 -23.65
CA GLY A 197 18.45 -15.41 -24.78
C GLY A 197 17.55 -14.93 -25.90
N GLY A 198 17.55 -13.62 -26.15
CA GLY A 198 17.08 -13.11 -27.42
C GLY A 198 16.46 -11.70 -27.38
N ASP A 199 17.24 -10.70 -27.75
CA ASP A 199 16.88 -9.43 -28.42
C ASP A 199 15.81 -8.51 -27.78
N ASP A 200 16.24 -7.75 -26.78
CA ASP A 200 15.52 -6.56 -26.25
C ASP A 200 16.10 -5.22 -26.79
N ALA A 201 16.32 -5.12 -28.10
CA ALA A 201 16.88 -3.90 -28.71
C ALA A 201 15.83 -2.83 -29.14
N ALA A 202 14.55 -2.96 -28.74
CA ALA A 202 13.48 -2.01 -29.16
C ALA A 202 12.53 -1.57 -28.05
N ARG A 203 12.81 -1.87 -26.77
CA ARG A 203 12.05 -1.29 -25.65
C ARG A 203 12.77 -0.05 -25.18
N GLY A 204 12.16 1.12 -25.46
CA GLY A 204 12.65 2.41 -24.97
C GLY A 204 13.00 2.36 -23.48
N THR A 205 14.11 2.98 -23.12
CA THR A 205 14.75 3.05 -21.81
C THR A 205 13.89 3.74 -20.74
N ASP A 206 12.74 3.16 -20.42
CA ASP A 206 11.93 3.52 -19.24
C ASP A 206 12.06 2.42 -18.17
N GLN A 207 13.29 2.06 -17.82
CA GLN A 207 13.52 1.37 -16.56
C GLN A 207 13.31 2.37 -15.42
N ALA A 208 12.03 2.60 -15.11
CA ALA A 208 11.67 3.25 -13.86
C ALA A 208 12.32 2.48 -12.71
N PRO A 209 12.86 3.16 -11.70
CA PRO A 209 13.45 2.51 -10.54
C PRO A 209 12.41 1.52 -10.00
N ASN A 210 12.87 0.34 -9.57
CA ASN A 210 12.05 -0.76 -9.07
C ASN A 210 11.35 -0.36 -7.73
N GLN A 211 10.49 0.66 -7.81
CA GLN A 211 9.79 1.23 -6.66
C GLN A 211 8.73 0.24 -6.19
N ARG A 212 8.58 0.13 -4.89
CA ARG A 212 7.66 -0.80 -4.23
C ARG A 212 6.74 -0.03 -3.28
N LEU A 213 5.46 -0.34 -3.35
CA LEU A 213 4.44 0.16 -2.43
C LEU A 213 3.70 -1.03 -1.81
N VAL A 214 3.62 -1.06 -0.49
CA VAL A 214 2.79 -2.02 0.24
C VAL A 214 1.68 -1.24 0.93
N ILE A 215 0.45 -1.66 0.70
CA ILE A 215 -0.74 -1.10 1.35
C ILE A 215 -1.36 -2.19 2.23
N CYS A 216 -1.65 -1.89 3.50
CA CYS A 216 -2.38 -2.79 4.40
C CYS A 216 -3.70 -2.11 4.83
N ASP A 217 -4.81 -2.62 4.31
CA ASP A 217 -6.15 -2.11 4.59
C ASP A 217 -7.00 -3.19 5.29
N ASN A 218 -7.22 -3.13 6.50
CA ASN A 218 -6.99 -2.31 7.68
C ASN A 218 -6.07 -3.08 8.65
N VAL A 219 -4.96 -2.49 9.09
CA VAL A 219 -3.97 -3.17 9.96
C VAL A 219 -4.57 -3.65 11.28
N ALA A 220 -5.60 -2.99 11.78
CA ALA A 220 -6.25 -3.34 13.04
C ALA A 220 -7.53 -4.18 12.87
N ALA A 221 -7.78 -4.74 11.67
CA ALA A 221 -9.01 -5.48 11.37
C ALA A 221 -9.27 -6.62 12.37
N PHE A 222 -8.23 -7.34 12.75
CA PHE A 222 -8.32 -8.52 13.61
C PHE A 222 -8.13 -8.24 15.10
N TYR A 223 -7.81 -6.98 15.48
CA TYR A 223 -7.47 -6.62 16.86
C TYR A 223 -8.51 -7.08 17.89
N TRP A 224 -9.79 -6.81 17.64
CA TRP A 224 -10.85 -7.14 18.60
C TRP A 224 -11.16 -8.62 18.62
N LEU A 225 -11.05 -9.30 17.48
CA LEU A 225 -11.24 -10.75 17.38
C LEU A 225 -10.13 -11.48 18.15
N ASP A 226 -8.88 -11.11 17.93
CA ASP A 226 -7.72 -11.69 18.61
C ASP A 226 -7.76 -11.42 20.12
N ARG A 227 -8.22 -10.22 20.50
CA ARG A 227 -8.39 -9.86 21.91
C ARG A 227 -9.49 -10.68 22.60
N ALA A 228 -10.56 -10.99 21.88
CA ALA A 228 -11.67 -11.81 22.39
C ALA A 228 -11.25 -13.29 22.52
N SER A 229 -10.59 -13.85 21.53
CA SER A 229 -10.13 -15.24 21.49
C SER A 229 -9.15 -15.61 22.62
N ARG A 230 -8.51 -14.61 23.22
CA ARG A 230 -7.58 -14.79 24.35
C ARG A 230 -8.24 -15.43 25.58
N LYS A 231 -9.56 -15.37 25.73
CA LYS A 231 -10.29 -15.90 26.87
C LYS A 231 -10.53 -17.41 26.80
N ASP A 232 -10.52 -17.99 25.58
CA ASP A 232 -11.04 -19.32 25.37
C ASP A 232 -9.97 -20.42 25.27
N HIS A 233 -8.71 -20.09 25.05
CA HIS A 233 -7.70 -21.11 24.66
C HIS A 233 -6.53 -21.27 25.61
N GLY A 234 -6.49 -20.66 26.80
CA GLY A 234 -5.42 -20.91 27.78
C GLY A 234 -3.97 -20.80 27.26
N ALA A 235 -3.80 -20.58 25.98
CA ALA A 235 -2.52 -20.48 25.29
C ALA A 235 -1.97 -19.05 25.33
N PRO A 236 -0.65 -18.87 25.31
CA PRO A 236 -0.02 -17.56 25.40
C PRO A 236 -0.08 -16.80 24.08
N PHE A 237 -1.25 -16.72 23.39
CA PHE A 237 -1.42 -15.82 22.26
C PHE A 237 -1.37 -14.39 22.79
N ASN A 238 -0.27 -13.71 22.54
CA ASN A 238 -0.07 -12.34 22.98
C ASN A 238 -0.26 -11.40 21.81
N ILE A 239 -1.42 -10.76 21.75
CA ILE A 239 -1.77 -9.76 20.74
C ILE A 239 -0.70 -8.65 20.63
N GLN A 240 -0.09 -8.25 21.74
CA GLN A 240 1.02 -7.30 21.76
C GLN A 240 2.19 -7.79 20.90
N ARG A 241 2.56 -9.08 21.03
CA ARG A 241 3.65 -9.68 20.26
C ARG A 241 3.32 -9.74 18.76
N VAL A 242 2.06 -9.97 18.39
CA VAL A 242 1.63 -9.97 17.00
C VAL A 242 1.87 -8.60 16.38
N PHE A 243 1.31 -7.54 16.98
CA PHE A 243 1.50 -6.18 16.46
C PHE A 243 2.93 -5.68 16.54
N THR A 244 3.70 -6.07 17.56
CA THR A 244 5.14 -5.80 17.62
C THR A 244 5.88 -6.47 16.45
N SER A 245 5.51 -7.71 16.11
CA SER A 245 6.12 -8.43 14.98
C SER A 245 5.71 -7.81 13.64
N GLU A 246 4.45 -7.42 13.47
CA GLU A 246 3.97 -6.70 12.29
C GLU A 246 4.71 -5.37 12.12
N ALA A 247 4.83 -4.56 13.18
CA ALA A 247 5.56 -3.29 13.15
C ALA A 247 7.02 -3.47 12.72
N ARG A 248 7.71 -4.50 13.25
CA ARG A 248 9.09 -4.83 12.87
C ARG A 248 9.19 -5.24 11.40
N LEU A 249 8.26 -6.05 10.91
CA LEU A 249 8.25 -6.49 9.51
C LEU A 249 7.94 -5.34 8.55
N PHE A 250 6.96 -4.49 8.84
CA PHE A 250 6.69 -3.29 8.05
C PHE A 250 7.91 -2.37 8.02
N LYS A 251 8.53 -2.10 9.16
CA LYS A 251 9.76 -1.29 9.26
C LYS A 251 10.90 -1.90 8.43
N ARG A 252 11.03 -3.23 8.45
CA ARG A 252 12.04 -3.93 7.66
C ARG A 252 11.74 -3.86 6.16
N LEU A 253 10.48 -4.07 5.73
CA LEU A 253 10.09 -3.91 4.34
C LEU A 253 10.35 -2.48 3.85
N ALA A 254 10.02 -1.49 4.68
CA ALA A 254 10.26 -0.10 4.35
C ALA A 254 11.77 0.18 4.15
N ARG A 255 12.60 -0.16 5.12
CA ARG A 255 14.00 0.24 5.15
C ARG A 255 14.90 -0.67 4.32
N ALA A 256 14.91 -1.98 4.61
CA ALA A 256 15.80 -2.92 3.93
C ALA A 256 15.43 -3.13 2.46
N HIS A 257 14.14 -3.10 2.13
CA HIS A 257 13.67 -3.31 0.76
C HIS A 257 13.24 -2.03 0.05
N ARG A 258 13.44 -0.87 0.69
CA ARG A 258 13.15 0.46 0.12
C ARG A 258 11.71 0.57 -0.40
N ALA A 259 10.77 0.00 0.35
CA ALA A 259 9.36 0.11 0.03
C ALA A 259 8.75 1.36 0.71
N ALA A 260 7.80 2.03 0.05
CA ALA A 260 6.87 2.91 0.74
C ALA A 260 5.75 2.06 1.33
N ILE A 261 5.33 2.36 2.55
CA ILE A 261 4.28 1.60 3.23
C ILE A 261 3.11 2.55 3.52
N VAL A 262 1.92 2.11 3.19
CA VAL A 262 0.67 2.79 3.56
C VAL A 262 -0.18 1.82 4.37
N VAL A 263 -0.65 2.23 5.52
CA VAL A 263 -1.55 1.44 6.33
C VAL A 263 -2.81 2.22 6.65
N THR A 264 -3.96 1.58 6.60
CA THR A 264 -5.18 2.19 7.11
C THR A 264 -5.50 1.62 8.49
N LYS A 265 -6.13 2.42 9.33
CA LYS A 265 -6.57 2.02 10.67
C LYS A 265 -7.90 2.65 11.04
N THR A 266 -8.83 1.84 11.53
CA THR A 266 -10.12 2.33 12.01
C THR A 266 -9.99 2.76 13.47
N THR A 267 -10.48 3.95 13.79
CA THR A 267 -10.56 4.43 15.18
C THR A 267 -11.73 3.78 15.90
N THR A 268 -11.53 3.45 17.16
CA THR A 268 -12.52 2.79 18.04
C THR A 268 -12.98 3.69 19.16
N GLY A 269 -13.25 4.92 18.93
CA GLY A 269 -13.71 5.78 20.01
C GLY A 269 -14.32 7.09 19.55
N ASP A 270 -15.26 7.59 20.32
CA ASP A 270 -15.83 8.90 20.15
C ASP A 270 -14.77 9.96 20.47
N GLN A 271 -14.13 10.49 19.43
CA GLN A 271 -13.18 11.59 19.54
C GLN A 271 -13.88 12.94 19.78
N ARG A 272 -15.18 12.92 20.11
CA ARG A 272 -16.00 14.10 20.36
C ARG A 272 -15.61 14.76 21.67
N GLY A 273 -14.46 15.38 21.76
CA GLY A 273 -14.25 16.25 22.90
C GLY A 273 -12.83 16.68 23.23
N ARG A 274 -11.78 16.05 22.77
CA ARG A 274 -10.40 16.42 23.17
C ARG A 274 -9.38 16.60 22.05
N GLY A 275 -9.76 16.44 20.78
CA GLY A 275 -8.87 16.77 19.65
C GLY A 275 -7.58 15.95 19.52
N GLU A 276 -7.30 15.04 20.43
CA GLU A 276 -6.09 14.22 20.42
C GLU A 276 -6.42 12.78 20.00
N TYR A 277 -5.70 12.31 18.98
CA TYR A 277 -5.72 10.92 18.58
C TYR A 277 -5.04 10.07 19.65
N ARG A 278 -5.70 8.99 20.10
CA ARG A 278 -5.10 7.98 20.99
C ARG A 278 -4.98 6.67 20.26
N ASP A 279 -3.76 6.15 20.18
CA ASP A 279 -3.50 4.84 19.64
C ASP A 279 -3.85 3.74 20.66
N PHE A 280 -4.45 2.65 20.18
CA PHE A 280 -4.73 1.46 20.99
C PHE A 280 -3.77 0.31 20.66
N LEU A 281 -2.95 0.46 19.61
CA LEU A 281 -1.90 -0.48 19.26
C LEU A 281 -0.67 -0.28 20.16
N PRO A 282 0.25 -1.26 20.23
CA PRO A 282 1.46 -1.16 21.03
C PRO A 282 2.33 0.03 20.66
N VAL A 283 3.18 0.45 21.60
CA VAL A 283 4.12 1.57 21.40
C VAL A 283 5.06 1.32 20.22
N GLU A 284 5.46 0.07 19.99
CA GLU A 284 6.32 -0.32 18.86
C GLU A 284 5.66 -0.03 17.51
N TRP A 285 4.31 -0.10 17.45
CA TRP A 285 3.58 0.34 16.26
C TRP A 285 3.67 1.84 16.07
N THR A 286 3.42 2.60 17.14
CA THR A 286 3.49 4.06 17.13
C THR A 286 4.88 4.56 16.72
N ASP A 287 5.93 3.89 17.21
CA ASP A 287 7.33 4.18 16.88
C ASP A 287 7.72 3.79 15.45
N ALA A 288 7.01 2.83 14.86
CA ALA A 288 7.23 2.43 13.48
C ALA A 288 6.60 3.40 12.47
N VAL A 289 5.46 4.01 12.84
CA VAL A 289 4.73 4.97 11.99
C VAL A 289 5.51 6.28 11.93
N THR A 290 5.90 6.67 10.72
CA THR A 290 6.65 7.91 10.50
C THR A 290 5.74 9.10 10.20
N GLN A 291 4.58 8.84 9.61
CA GLN A 291 3.64 9.88 9.22
C GLN A 291 2.20 9.41 9.48
N ARG A 292 1.33 10.33 9.90
CA ARG A 292 -0.08 10.02 10.18
C ARG A 292 -1.03 11.09 9.65
N ILE A 293 -2.08 10.62 8.98
CA ILE A 293 -3.21 11.45 8.51
C ILE A 293 -4.48 10.98 9.22
N LEU A 294 -5.25 11.92 9.74
CA LEU A 294 -6.57 11.69 10.29
C LEU A 294 -7.62 12.09 9.26
N LEU A 295 -8.55 11.19 8.94
CA LEU A 295 -9.68 11.46 8.06
C LEU A 295 -10.95 11.63 8.89
N GLU A 296 -11.64 12.73 8.65
CA GLU A 296 -12.89 13.11 9.30
C GLU A 296 -13.96 13.42 8.23
N PRO A 297 -15.25 13.17 8.50
CA PRO A 297 -16.30 13.61 7.59
C PRO A 297 -16.37 15.14 7.61
N SER A 298 -16.63 15.76 6.46
CA SER A 298 -16.96 17.18 6.41
C SER A 298 -18.30 17.42 7.10
N ARG A 299 -18.41 18.53 7.79
CA ARG A 299 -19.68 18.98 8.40
C ARG A 299 -20.52 19.83 7.43
N GLU A 300 -19.98 20.17 6.28
CA GLU A 300 -20.67 20.95 5.29
C GLU A 300 -21.54 20.04 4.44
N ASP A 301 -22.85 20.32 4.39
CA ASP A 301 -23.87 19.62 3.58
C ASP A 301 -23.75 19.90 2.07
N SER A 302 -22.53 20.13 1.57
CA SER A 302 -22.28 20.52 0.19
C SER A 302 -22.06 19.34 -0.77
N ALA A 303 -22.29 18.11 -0.32
CA ALA A 303 -22.15 16.95 -1.17
C ALA A 303 -23.28 16.92 -2.23
N THR A 304 -22.92 16.95 -3.49
CA THR A 304 -23.82 16.58 -4.57
C THR A 304 -24.25 15.11 -4.36
N TYR A 305 -25.47 14.77 -4.73
CA TYR A 305 -25.98 13.41 -4.59
C TYR A 305 -24.99 12.36 -5.14
N GLY A 306 -24.53 11.43 -4.28
CA GLY A 306 -23.58 10.40 -4.65
C GLY A 306 -22.09 10.74 -4.42
N GLU A 307 -21.77 11.93 -3.90
CA GLU A 307 -20.39 12.31 -3.55
C GLU A 307 -20.23 12.34 -2.01
N TYR A 308 -19.06 11.89 -1.53
CA TYR A 308 -18.67 12.01 -0.13
C TYR A 308 -17.58 13.07 0.00
N VAL A 309 -17.75 13.99 0.92
CA VAL A 309 -16.75 15.03 1.24
C VAL A 309 -16.13 14.75 2.58
N GLY A 310 -14.81 14.68 2.59
CA GLY A 310 -13.99 14.45 3.79
C GLY A 310 -12.94 15.53 4.01
N ILE A 311 -12.44 15.57 5.23
CA ILE A 311 -11.34 16.44 5.64
C ILE A 311 -10.17 15.54 6.05
N ALA A 312 -9.00 15.83 5.51
CA ALA A 312 -7.75 15.21 5.90
C ALA A 312 -6.95 16.19 6.76
N ARG A 313 -6.50 15.72 7.92
CA ARG A 313 -5.65 16.49 8.84
C ARG A 313 -4.38 15.70 9.14
N TRP A 314 -3.23 16.34 8.98
CA TRP A 314 -1.96 15.76 9.40
C TRP A 314 -1.81 15.81 10.92
N ASP A 315 -1.55 14.65 11.52
CA ASP A 315 -1.27 14.49 12.94
C ASP A 315 0.25 14.49 13.19
N THR A 316 0.98 13.72 12.39
CA THR A 316 2.44 13.60 12.47
C THR A 316 3.04 13.47 11.06
N PRO A 317 4.01 14.35 10.71
CA PRO A 317 4.25 15.66 11.30
C PRO A 317 3.08 16.61 11.06
N ARG A 318 2.93 17.66 11.84
CA ARG A 318 1.90 18.67 11.61
C ARG A 318 2.16 19.41 10.31
N ARG A 319 1.21 19.28 9.38
CA ARG A 319 1.23 19.91 8.03
C ARG A 319 -0.15 20.46 7.70
N PRO A 320 -0.26 21.34 6.70
CA PRO A 320 -1.57 21.68 6.15
C PRO A 320 -2.26 20.41 5.64
N GLY A 321 -3.49 20.24 6.04
CA GLY A 321 -4.37 19.19 5.52
C GLY A 321 -5.09 19.64 4.24
N GLY A 322 -6.17 18.97 3.91
CA GLY A 322 -6.98 19.31 2.75
C GLY A 322 -8.39 18.73 2.86
N THR A 323 -9.27 19.23 2.04
CA THR A 323 -10.56 18.61 1.79
C THR A 323 -10.44 17.69 0.59
N PHE A 324 -11.24 16.64 0.56
CA PHE A 324 -11.31 15.73 -0.58
C PHE A 324 -12.74 15.29 -0.84
N THR A 325 -13.02 14.99 -2.08
CA THR A 325 -14.32 14.48 -2.52
C THR A 325 -14.10 13.09 -3.14
N VAL A 326 -14.89 12.11 -2.71
CA VAL A 326 -14.94 10.79 -3.32
C VAL A 326 -16.15 10.72 -4.25
N SER A 327 -15.91 10.40 -5.52
CA SER A 327 -16.92 10.23 -6.55
C SER A 327 -16.77 8.87 -7.23
N GLU A 328 -17.66 8.55 -8.18
CA GLU A 328 -17.52 7.31 -8.97
C GLU A 328 -16.22 7.22 -9.78
N LEU A 329 -15.63 8.34 -10.13
CA LEU A 329 -14.41 8.43 -10.94
C LEU A 329 -13.12 8.48 -10.11
N GLY A 330 -13.21 8.35 -8.80
CA GLY A 330 -12.07 8.40 -7.87
C GLY A 330 -12.13 9.59 -6.92
N MET A 331 -10.98 9.88 -6.31
CA MET A 331 -10.82 10.97 -5.34
C MET A 331 -10.35 12.25 -6.02
N ARG A 332 -10.90 13.40 -5.56
CA ARG A 332 -10.49 14.75 -5.97
C ARG A 332 -10.14 15.57 -4.74
N CYS A 333 -9.09 16.39 -4.83
CA CYS A 333 -8.61 17.29 -3.77
C CYS A 333 -8.53 18.73 -4.29
#